data_7231174f5aad596822375ddf5b89bc0b
#
_entry.id   7231174f5aad596822375ddf5b89bc0b
#
_cell.length_a   1.000
_cell.length_b   1.000
_cell.length_c   1.000
_cell.angle_alpha   90.00
_cell.angle_beta   90.00
_cell.angle_gamma   90.00
#
_symmetry.space_group_name_H-M   'P 1'
#
loop_
_entity.id
_entity.type
_entity.pdbx_description
1 polymer ?
#
loop_
_entity_poly.entity_id
_entity_poly.type
_entity_poly.pdbx_seq_one_letter_code
_entity_poly.pdbx_strand_id
1 'polypeptide(L)'
;MTETLKTPVDVKMTTNIQQQGEKDQVNLQAKGDVYQKNNYTYVNFKEDLDDIGQVSTVLKIGERELTVIRSGPVSMRQRYLSGERTEGTYETPYGKLITEAETDQVAVMWSDSGSTGRIQFGYDLTLQGSVAGRYDVTISIEEDT
;
A
#
# COMPACT_ATOMS: atom_id res chain seq x y z
N MET A 1 24.83 -7.12 16.58
CA MET A 1 23.46 -7.01 16.06
C MET A 1 23.10 -5.55 15.85
N THR A 2 22.68 -5.21 14.67
CA THR A 2 22.36 -3.81 14.35
C THR A 2 20.88 -3.57 14.60
N GLU A 3 20.56 -2.60 15.44
CA GLU A 3 19.19 -2.22 15.66
C GLU A 3 18.65 -1.48 14.42
N THR A 4 17.40 -1.78 14.07
CA THR A 4 16.72 -1.07 13.00
C THR A 4 16.20 0.26 13.55
N LEU A 5 16.69 1.37 13.00
CA LEU A 5 16.24 2.70 13.40
C LEU A 5 14.91 3.02 12.71
N LYS A 6 13.93 3.37 13.51
CA LYS A 6 12.61 3.78 13.02
C LYS A 6 12.46 5.28 13.18
N THR A 7 12.02 5.92 12.11
CA THR A 7 11.77 7.36 12.10
C THR A 7 10.25 7.59 12.06
N PRO A 8 9.70 8.37 13.00
CA PRO A 8 8.28 8.70 12.97
C PRO A 8 7.94 9.52 11.72
N VAL A 9 6.85 9.14 11.05
CA VAL A 9 6.40 9.81 9.83
C VAL A 9 4.89 9.99 9.84
N ASP A 10 4.43 10.95 9.01
CA ASP A 10 3.04 11.10 8.67
C ASP A 10 2.82 10.48 7.29
N VAL A 11 1.83 9.62 7.17
CA VAL A 11 1.48 8.94 5.94
C VAL A 11 0.16 9.48 5.42
N LYS A 12 0.15 9.93 4.16
CA LYS A 12 -1.06 10.33 3.46
C LYS A 12 -1.20 9.48 2.22
N MET A 13 -2.36 8.85 2.05
CA MET A 13 -2.63 8.02 0.90
C MET A 13 -3.92 8.47 0.23
N THR A 14 -3.87 8.71 -1.06
CA THR A 14 -5.04 9.04 -1.87
C THR A 14 -5.18 7.97 -2.93
N THR A 15 -6.35 7.34 -2.97
CA THR A 15 -6.69 6.33 -3.95
C THR A 15 -7.86 6.81 -4.79
N ASN A 16 -7.65 6.93 -6.09
CA ASN A 16 -8.71 7.23 -7.04
C ASN A 16 -9.17 5.93 -7.68
N ILE A 17 -10.46 5.66 -7.61
CA ILE A 17 -11.05 4.40 -8.04
C ILE A 17 -12.05 4.66 -9.16
N GLN A 18 -11.94 3.89 -10.24
CA GLN A 18 -12.92 3.91 -11.33
C GLN A 18 -13.50 2.51 -11.46
N GLN A 19 -14.82 2.40 -11.28
CA GLN A 19 -15.56 1.14 -11.38
C GLN A 19 -16.85 1.37 -12.15
N GLN A 20 -17.03 0.68 -13.27
CA GLN A 20 -18.27 0.71 -14.04
C GLN A 20 -18.79 2.13 -14.33
N GLY A 21 -17.88 3.03 -14.70
CA GLY A 21 -18.23 4.41 -15.02
C GLY A 21 -18.34 5.33 -13.81
N GLU A 22 -18.25 4.81 -12.61
CA GLU A 22 -18.27 5.59 -11.39
C GLU A 22 -16.86 5.90 -10.92
N LYS A 23 -16.66 7.07 -10.36
CA LYS A 23 -15.39 7.52 -9.80
C LYS A 23 -15.54 7.77 -8.32
N ASP A 24 -14.56 7.32 -7.56
CA ASP A 24 -14.51 7.54 -6.12
C ASP A 24 -13.09 7.90 -5.70
N GLN A 25 -12.96 8.52 -4.54
CA GLN A 25 -11.66 8.86 -3.99
C GLN A 25 -11.65 8.54 -2.51
N VAL A 26 -10.64 7.80 -2.09
CA VAL A 26 -10.43 7.44 -0.68
C VAL A 26 -9.16 8.11 -0.20
N ASN A 27 -9.25 8.83 0.91
CA ASN A 27 -8.13 9.51 1.53
C ASN A 27 -7.87 8.92 2.90
N LEU A 28 -6.60 8.62 3.17
CA LEU A 28 -6.13 8.10 4.44
C LEU A 28 -5.04 9.01 4.99
N GLN A 29 -5.10 9.28 6.30
CA GLN A 29 -4.03 9.94 7.01
C GLN A 29 -3.72 9.11 8.25
N ALA A 30 -2.43 8.83 8.47
CA ALA A 30 -2.02 8.02 9.61
C ALA A 30 -0.63 8.41 10.06
N LYS A 31 -0.34 8.14 11.32
CA LYS A 31 1.01 8.26 11.85
C LYS A 31 1.65 6.88 11.82
N GLY A 32 2.92 6.83 11.44
CA GLY A 32 3.62 5.58 11.33
C GLY A 32 5.11 5.73 11.55
N ASP A 33 5.83 4.70 11.16
CA ASP A 33 7.29 4.66 11.24
C ASP A 33 7.86 4.18 9.93
N VAL A 34 9.00 4.75 9.54
CA VAL A 34 9.77 4.29 8.39
C VAL A 34 11.09 3.69 8.88
N TYR A 35 11.51 2.60 8.27
CA TYR A 35 12.82 2.01 8.52
C TYR A 35 13.33 1.30 7.28
N GLN A 36 14.63 1.07 7.21
CA GLN A 36 15.27 0.40 6.08
C GLN A 36 15.87 -0.92 6.53
N LYS A 37 15.69 -1.95 5.70
CA LYS A 37 16.21 -3.28 5.96
C LYS A 37 16.35 -4.04 4.64
N ASN A 38 17.52 -4.65 4.40
CA ASN A 38 17.77 -5.51 3.23
C ASN A 38 17.44 -4.85 1.89
N ASN A 39 17.81 -3.59 1.73
CA ASN A 39 17.60 -2.78 0.51
C ASN A 39 16.13 -2.43 0.25
N TYR A 40 15.26 -2.62 1.23
CA TYR A 40 13.86 -2.19 1.16
C TYR A 40 13.60 -1.12 2.19
N THR A 41 12.64 -0.26 1.88
CA THR A 41 12.11 0.70 2.84
C THR A 41 10.75 0.19 3.31
N TYR A 42 10.57 0.13 4.63
CA TYR A 42 9.32 -0.31 5.23
C TYR A 42 8.63 0.86 5.89
N VAL A 43 7.32 0.97 5.70
CA VAL A 43 6.49 1.97 6.38
C VAL A 43 5.38 1.22 7.10
N ASN A 44 5.29 1.40 8.41
CA ASN A 44 4.27 0.76 9.25
C ASN A 44 3.29 1.80 9.74
N PHE A 45 2.01 1.51 9.65
CA PHE A 45 0.98 2.37 10.23
C PHE A 45 -0.27 1.55 10.52
N LYS A 46 -1.20 2.16 11.27
CA LYS A 46 -2.48 1.53 11.59
C LYS A 46 -3.61 2.30 10.93
N GLU A 47 -4.57 1.54 10.41
CA GLU A 47 -5.76 2.09 9.77
C GLU A 47 -6.98 1.66 10.55
N ASP A 48 -7.93 2.59 10.76
CA ASP A 48 -9.23 2.26 11.31
C ASP A 48 -10.21 2.10 10.14
N LEU A 49 -10.60 0.87 9.88
CA LEU A 49 -11.54 0.56 8.81
C LEU A 49 -12.95 0.50 9.36
N ASP A 50 -13.88 1.20 8.71
CA ASP A 50 -15.28 1.25 9.13
C ASP A 50 -15.87 -0.16 9.20
N ASP A 51 -16.57 -0.46 10.30
CA ASP A 51 -17.24 -1.74 10.55
C ASP A 51 -16.31 -2.95 10.64
N ILE A 52 -15.01 -2.75 10.56
CA ILE A 52 -14.03 -3.84 10.59
C ILE A 52 -13.13 -3.75 11.81
N GLY A 53 -12.63 -2.54 12.11
CA GLY A 53 -11.75 -2.29 13.23
C GLY A 53 -10.36 -1.84 12.79
N GLN A 54 -9.41 -1.89 13.72
CA GLN A 54 -8.05 -1.43 13.47
C GLN A 54 -7.22 -2.50 12.77
N VAL A 55 -6.58 -2.12 11.68
CA VAL A 55 -5.74 -2.99 10.85
C VAL A 55 -4.32 -2.44 10.86
N SER A 56 -3.33 -3.32 11.03
CA SER A 56 -1.93 -2.96 10.91
C SER A 56 -1.49 -3.12 9.46
N THR A 57 -0.89 -2.07 8.91
CA THR A 57 -0.47 -2.04 7.51
C THR A 57 1.04 -1.85 7.42
N VAL A 58 1.67 -2.64 6.59
CA VAL A 58 3.09 -2.53 6.27
C VAL A 58 3.23 -2.32 4.77
N LEU A 59 3.95 -1.29 4.38
CA LEU A 59 4.35 -1.06 3.01
C LEU A 59 5.80 -1.48 2.89
N LYS A 60 6.09 -2.43 2.02
CA LYS A 60 7.46 -2.85 1.71
C LYS A 60 7.79 -2.28 0.33
N ILE A 61 8.71 -1.32 0.30
CA ILE A 61 8.96 -0.51 -0.88
C ILE A 61 10.33 -0.83 -1.44
N GLY A 62 10.35 -1.30 -2.69
CA GLY A 62 11.57 -1.52 -3.45
C GLY A 62 11.73 -0.45 -4.51
N GLU A 63 12.66 -0.67 -5.45
CA GLU A 63 12.97 0.31 -6.48
C GLU A 63 11.82 0.53 -7.46
N ARG A 64 11.17 -0.55 -7.88
CA ARG A 64 10.04 -0.51 -8.81
C ARG A 64 8.90 -1.40 -8.35
N GLU A 65 8.78 -1.56 -7.07
CA GLU A 65 7.78 -2.45 -6.51
C GLU A 65 7.30 -1.96 -5.15
N LEU A 66 6.10 -2.35 -4.82
CA LEU A 66 5.48 -2.09 -3.54
C LEU A 66 4.70 -3.34 -3.15
N THR A 67 4.86 -3.79 -1.92
CA THR A 67 4.01 -4.83 -1.35
C THR A 67 3.24 -4.23 -0.20
N VAL A 68 1.92 -4.42 -0.22
CA VAL A 68 1.03 -3.99 0.86
C VAL A 68 0.64 -5.23 1.66
N ILE A 69 0.90 -5.17 2.96
CA ILE A 69 0.58 -6.27 3.87
C ILE A 69 -0.30 -5.72 4.98
N ARG A 70 -1.50 -6.26 5.12
CA ARG A 70 -2.43 -5.90 6.18
C ARG A 70 -2.67 -7.11 7.08
N SER A 71 -2.79 -6.86 8.38
CA SER A 71 -3.06 -7.89 9.37
C SER A 71 -3.97 -7.37 10.47
N GLY A 72 -4.78 -8.27 11.03
CA GLY A 72 -5.79 -7.95 12.03
C GLY A 72 -7.12 -8.61 11.65
N PRO A 73 -8.25 -7.89 11.80
CA PRO A 73 -9.55 -8.42 11.40
C PRO A 73 -9.65 -8.80 9.93
N VAL A 74 -8.87 -8.14 9.08
CA VAL A 74 -8.68 -8.55 7.69
C VAL A 74 -7.19 -8.81 7.48
N SER A 75 -6.87 -9.69 6.53
CA SER A 75 -5.50 -9.98 6.13
C SER A 75 -5.39 -9.79 4.63
N MET A 76 -4.33 -9.12 4.20
CA MET A 76 -4.12 -8.84 2.79
C MET A 76 -2.63 -8.89 2.48
N ARG A 77 -2.30 -9.44 1.33
CA ARG A 77 -0.95 -9.36 0.80
C ARG A 77 -1.05 -9.18 -0.71
N GLN A 78 -0.59 -8.03 -1.20
CA GLN A 78 -0.59 -7.74 -2.62
C GLN A 78 0.72 -7.07 -2.99
N ARG A 79 1.40 -7.64 -3.96
CA ARG A 79 2.60 -7.06 -4.55
C ARG A 79 2.20 -6.31 -5.83
N TYR A 80 2.76 -5.12 -5.99
CA TYR A 80 2.61 -4.32 -7.21
C TYR A 80 3.98 -4.17 -7.83
N LEU A 81 4.16 -4.68 -9.03
CA LEU A 81 5.43 -4.69 -9.73
C LEU A 81 5.27 -4.00 -11.08
N SER A 82 6.11 -3.00 -11.35
CA SER A 82 6.02 -2.19 -12.57
C SER A 82 5.95 -3.05 -13.83
N GLY A 83 4.90 -2.85 -14.62
CA GLY A 83 4.72 -3.53 -15.89
C GLY A 83 4.29 -4.98 -15.81
N GLU A 84 3.91 -5.47 -14.63
CA GLU A 84 3.60 -6.88 -14.46
C GLU A 84 2.26 -7.13 -13.79
N ARG A 85 1.78 -8.35 -13.97
CA ARG A 85 0.58 -8.84 -13.31
C ARG A 85 0.99 -9.72 -12.15
N THR A 86 0.43 -9.45 -10.96
CA THR A 86 0.77 -10.18 -9.74
C THR A 86 -0.50 -10.66 -9.04
N GLU A 87 -0.41 -11.81 -8.42
CA GLU A 87 -1.51 -12.39 -7.66
C GLU A 87 -1.33 -12.06 -6.18
N GLY A 88 -2.45 -11.78 -5.51
CA GLY A 88 -2.47 -11.51 -4.08
C GLY A 88 -3.64 -12.19 -3.41
N THR A 89 -3.76 -11.96 -2.11
CA THR A 89 -4.82 -12.53 -1.29
C THR A 89 -5.46 -11.48 -0.41
N TYR A 90 -6.75 -11.62 -0.18
CA TYR A 90 -7.51 -10.76 0.72
C TYR A 90 -8.44 -11.65 1.55
N GLU A 91 -8.22 -11.70 2.85
CA GLU A 91 -9.03 -12.50 3.77
C GLU A 91 -9.87 -11.60 4.66
N THR A 92 -11.17 -11.88 4.72
CA THR A 92 -12.12 -11.21 5.59
C THR A 92 -12.81 -12.26 6.45
N PRO A 93 -13.59 -11.85 7.47
CA PRO A 93 -14.41 -12.81 8.22
C PRO A 93 -15.40 -13.59 7.35
N TYR A 94 -15.67 -13.10 6.13
CA TYR A 94 -16.62 -13.72 5.21
C TYR A 94 -15.94 -14.64 4.18
N GLY A 95 -14.62 -14.72 4.17
CA GLY A 95 -13.91 -15.61 3.28
C GLY A 95 -12.65 -15.02 2.68
N LYS A 96 -11.98 -15.84 1.89
CA LYS A 96 -10.72 -15.50 1.24
C LYS A 96 -10.94 -15.22 -0.25
N LEU A 97 -10.42 -14.11 -0.72
CA LEU A 97 -10.47 -13.71 -2.12
C LEU A 97 -9.08 -13.74 -2.73
N ILE A 98 -9.00 -14.18 -3.98
CA ILE A 98 -7.77 -14.10 -4.77
C ILE A 98 -7.84 -12.84 -5.60
N THR A 99 -6.79 -12.03 -5.52
CA THR A 99 -6.70 -10.77 -6.25
C THR A 99 -5.63 -10.88 -7.31
N GLU A 100 -5.81 -10.12 -8.41
CA GLU A 100 -4.77 -9.95 -9.42
C GLU A 100 -4.67 -8.46 -9.73
N ALA A 101 -3.45 -7.96 -9.71
CA ALA A 101 -3.18 -6.56 -10.02
C ALA A 101 -2.28 -6.50 -11.24
N GLU A 102 -2.75 -5.82 -12.28
CA GLU A 102 -1.93 -5.52 -13.44
C GLU A 102 -1.47 -4.08 -13.28
N THR A 103 -0.19 -3.91 -12.97
CA THR A 103 0.39 -2.63 -12.57
C THR A 103 1.13 -1.98 -13.72
N ASP A 104 0.84 -0.70 -13.97
CA ASP A 104 1.53 0.04 -15.03
C ASP A 104 2.95 0.36 -14.59
N GLN A 105 3.09 1.29 -13.67
CA GLN A 105 4.40 1.72 -13.21
C GLN A 105 4.32 2.05 -11.72
N VAL A 106 5.34 1.66 -10.98
CA VAL A 106 5.51 2.07 -9.59
C VAL A 106 6.65 3.09 -9.57
N ALA A 107 6.32 4.35 -9.31
CA ALA A 107 7.29 5.43 -9.23
C ALA A 107 7.57 5.75 -7.77
N VAL A 108 8.83 5.65 -7.37
CA VAL A 108 9.25 5.84 -5.99
C VAL A 108 10.31 6.94 -5.94
N MET A 109 10.07 7.95 -5.12
CA MET A 109 11.01 9.06 -4.93
C MET A 109 11.23 9.27 -3.45
N TRP A 110 12.50 9.32 -3.04
CA TRP A 110 12.88 9.58 -1.66
C TRP A 110 13.77 10.82 -1.58
N SER A 111 13.64 11.55 -0.46
CA SER A 111 14.57 12.62 -0.13
C SER A 111 15.93 12.03 0.27
N ASP A 112 16.95 12.87 0.33
CA ASP A 112 18.29 12.44 0.72
C ASP A 112 18.31 11.84 2.14
N SER A 113 17.40 12.29 3.00
CA SER A 113 17.30 11.74 4.37
C SER A 113 16.72 10.31 4.39
N GLY A 114 16.01 9.90 3.32
CA GLY A 114 15.38 8.59 3.26
C GLY A 114 14.12 8.44 4.09
N SER A 115 13.63 9.52 4.71
CA SER A 115 12.43 9.48 5.57
C SER A 115 11.27 10.31 5.04
N THR A 116 11.48 11.02 3.93
CA THR A 116 10.42 11.75 3.23
C THR A 116 10.40 11.27 1.79
N GLY A 117 9.23 10.90 1.31
CA GLY A 117 9.14 10.35 -0.02
C GLY A 117 7.74 10.34 -0.57
N ARG A 118 7.63 9.90 -1.81
CA ARG A 118 6.39 9.82 -2.53
C ARG A 118 6.37 8.59 -3.42
N ILE A 119 5.26 7.84 -3.38
CA ILE A 119 5.06 6.67 -4.22
C ILE A 119 3.77 6.89 -5.02
N GLN A 120 3.86 6.66 -6.33
CA GLN A 120 2.71 6.74 -7.23
C GLN A 120 2.65 5.49 -8.06
N PHE A 121 1.47 4.87 -8.12
CA PHE A 121 1.28 3.69 -8.97
C PHE A 121 -0.19 3.57 -9.36
N GLY A 122 -0.41 2.88 -10.49
CA GLY A 122 -1.75 2.61 -10.99
C GLY A 122 -1.87 1.16 -11.40
N TYR A 123 -3.02 0.56 -11.17
CA TYR A 123 -3.24 -0.84 -11.52
C TYR A 123 -4.70 -1.14 -11.83
N ASP A 124 -4.89 -2.18 -12.62
CA ASP A 124 -6.21 -2.75 -12.87
C ASP A 124 -6.37 -3.96 -11.95
N LEU A 125 -7.45 -3.97 -11.20
CA LEU A 125 -7.71 -5.00 -10.20
C LEU A 125 -8.75 -5.98 -10.68
N THR A 126 -8.46 -7.28 -10.51
CA THR A 126 -9.39 -8.38 -10.75
C THR A 126 -9.57 -9.13 -9.43
N LEU A 127 -10.82 -9.41 -9.07
CA LEU A 127 -11.17 -10.18 -7.88
C LEU A 127 -11.85 -11.47 -8.32
N GLN A 128 -11.26 -12.62 -7.96
CA GLN A 128 -11.82 -13.94 -8.28
C GLN A 128 -12.16 -14.07 -9.76
N GLY A 129 -11.30 -13.53 -10.65
CA GLY A 129 -11.48 -13.59 -12.08
C GLY A 129 -12.39 -12.54 -12.68
N SER A 130 -13.01 -11.68 -11.88
CA SER A 130 -13.90 -10.62 -12.36
C SER A 130 -13.24 -9.26 -12.22
N VAL A 131 -13.43 -8.41 -13.24
CA VAL A 131 -12.86 -7.05 -13.22
C VAL A 131 -13.48 -6.25 -12.09
N ALA A 132 -12.64 -5.73 -11.21
CA ALA A 132 -13.07 -4.92 -10.07
C ALA A 132 -12.94 -3.43 -10.32
N GLY A 133 -11.93 -2.98 -11.07
CA GLY A 133 -11.79 -1.58 -11.38
C GLY A 133 -10.35 -1.12 -11.60
N ARG A 134 -10.22 0.17 -11.84
CA ARG A 134 -8.93 0.85 -11.98
C ARG A 134 -8.63 1.65 -10.73
N TYR A 135 -7.42 1.49 -10.21
CA TYR A 135 -6.96 2.16 -8.99
C TYR A 135 -5.70 2.95 -9.28
N ASP A 136 -5.72 4.23 -8.91
CA ASP A 136 -4.54 5.09 -9.00
C ASP A 136 -4.24 5.61 -7.60
N VAL A 137 -3.03 5.34 -7.11
CA VAL A 137 -2.66 5.57 -5.72
C VAL A 137 -1.47 6.51 -5.64
N THR A 138 -1.57 7.48 -4.75
CA THR A 138 -0.46 8.35 -4.37
C THR A 138 -0.26 8.24 -2.86
N ILE A 139 0.97 7.94 -2.46
CA ILE A 139 1.34 7.85 -1.06
C ILE A 139 2.41 8.90 -0.80
N SER A 140 2.18 9.76 0.18
CA SER A 140 3.14 10.76 0.63
C SER A 140 3.58 10.41 2.05
N ILE A 141 4.88 10.41 2.26
CA ILE A 141 5.50 10.09 3.54
C ILE A 141 6.34 11.28 3.94
N GLU A 142 6.01 11.89 5.09
CA GLU A 142 6.74 13.05 5.60
C GLU A 142 7.22 12.75 7.01
N GLU A 143 8.46 13.15 7.29
CA GLU A 143 9.03 13.01 8.62
C GLU A 143 8.23 13.84 9.61
N ASP A 144 7.87 13.22 10.74
CA ASP A 144 7.14 13.89 11.83
C ASP A 144 8.16 14.59 12.69
N THR A 145 8.14 15.92 12.67
CA THR A 145 9.08 16.75 13.45
C THR A 145 8.42 17.37 14.67
#